data_59397a8597ee665f3d552c48e5678e3d
#
_entry.id   59397a8597ee665f3d552c48e5678e3d
#
_cell.length_a   1.000
_cell.length_b   1.000
_cell.length_c   1.000
_cell.angle_alpha   90.00
_cell.angle_beta   90.00
_cell.angle_gamma   90.00
#
_symmetry.space_group_name_H-M   'P 1'
#
loop_
_entity.id
_entity.type
_entity.pdbx_description
1 polymer ?
#
loop_
_entity_poly.entity_id
_entity_poly.type
_entity_poly.pdbx_seq_one_letter_code
_entity_poly.pdbx_strand_id
1 'polypeptide(L)'
;MTQHYGLSEITIKKICSVFARHPEIKQVILYGSRAKGNYTIGSDIDLTLQGDADLTQDVLYGVIHELDDLLLPYTIDLSLYSTLHDPDFIEHIQRVGVLLYGK
;
A
#
# COMPACT_ATOMS: atom_id res chain seq x y z
N MET A 1 -22.41 -3.16 -4.87
CA MET A 1 -21.04 -2.68 -5.01
C MET A 1 -20.08 -3.61 -4.30
N THR A 2 -19.02 -3.98 -4.99
CA THR A 2 -18.04 -4.89 -4.42
C THR A 2 -17.07 -4.12 -3.55
N GLN A 3 -16.80 -4.63 -2.35
CA GLN A 3 -15.74 -4.10 -1.49
C GLN A 3 -14.63 -5.13 -1.38
N HIS A 4 -13.39 -4.64 -1.38
CA HIS A 4 -12.20 -5.47 -1.20
C HIS A 4 -11.45 -4.95 0.02
N TYR A 5 -11.17 -5.85 0.98
CA TYR A 5 -10.41 -5.50 2.18
C TYR A 5 -11.09 -4.38 2.99
N GLY A 6 -12.42 -4.29 2.89
CA GLY A 6 -13.19 -3.22 3.51
C GLY A 6 -13.11 -1.87 2.79
N LEU A 7 -12.59 -1.85 1.57
CA LEU A 7 -12.45 -0.64 0.76
C LEU A 7 -13.32 -0.75 -0.49
N SER A 8 -13.95 0.37 -0.88
CA SER A 8 -14.74 0.39 -2.12
C SER A 8 -13.81 0.32 -3.33
N GLU A 9 -14.35 -0.12 -4.47
CA GLU A 9 -13.62 -0.12 -5.73
C GLU A 9 -13.11 1.27 -6.08
N ILE A 10 -13.92 2.30 -5.85
CA ILE A 10 -13.55 3.68 -6.15
C ILE A 10 -12.34 4.09 -5.32
N THR A 11 -12.32 3.75 -4.03
CA THR A 11 -11.20 4.05 -3.15
C THR A 11 -9.93 3.38 -3.64
N ILE A 12 -10.00 2.10 -3.97
CA ILE A 12 -8.85 1.34 -4.49
C ILE A 12 -8.35 1.95 -5.80
N LYS A 13 -9.25 2.31 -6.70
CA LYS A 13 -8.86 2.93 -7.98
C LYS A 13 -8.16 4.26 -7.77
N LYS A 14 -8.64 5.09 -6.83
CA LYS A 14 -7.98 6.36 -6.51
C LYS A 14 -6.57 6.14 -6.00
N ILE A 15 -6.41 5.21 -5.07
CA ILE A 15 -5.10 4.88 -4.51
C ILE A 15 -4.17 4.36 -5.61
N CYS A 16 -4.62 3.41 -6.41
CA CYS A 16 -3.81 2.81 -7.48
C CYS A 16 -3.47 3.82 -8.58
N SER A 17 -4.32 4.83 -8.82
CA SER A 17 -4.01 5.86 -9.80
C SER A 17 -2.79 6.68 -9.41
N VAL A 18 -2.55 6.86 -8.12
CA VAL A 18 -1.33 7.51 -7.63
C VAL A 18 -0.12 6.66 -7.98
N PHE A 19 -0.17 5.36 -7.68
CA PHE A 19 0.95 4.45 -7.98
C PHE A 19 1.26 4.40 -9.47
N ALA A 20 0.23 4.44 -10.31
CA ALA A 20 0.40 4.35 -11.76
C ALA A 20 1.16 5.54 -12.35
N ARG A 21 1.22 6.68 -11.63
CA ARG A 21 1.98 7.85 -12.08
C ARG A 21 3.47 7.74 -11.81
N HIS A 22 3.89 6.72 -11.07
CA HIS A 22 5.28 6.53 -10.67
C HIS A 22 5.83 5.25 -11.28
N PRO A 23 6.56 5.34 -12.40
CA PRO A 23 7.08 4.13 -13.08
C PRO A 23 8.08 3.36 -12.23
N GLU A 24 8.66 3.98 -11.21
CA GLU A 24 9.58 3.34 -10.27
C GLU A 24 8.87 2.27 -9.42
N ILE A 25 7.56 2.40 -9.23
CA ILE A 25 6.77 1.43 -8.45
C ILE A 25 6.39 0.26 -9.33
N LYS A 26 6.86 -0.93 -8.99
CA LYS A 26 6.53 -2.16 -9.72
C LYS A 26 5.33 -2.87 -9.12
N GLN A 27 5.28 -2.95 -7.79
CA GLN A 27 4.21 -3.63 -7.07
C GLN A 27 3.94 -2.92 -5.76
N VAL A 28 2.69 -3.04 -5.29
CA VAL A 28 2.28 -2.57 -3.97
C VAL A 28 1.55 -3.71 -3.26
N ILE A 29 2.02 -4.05 -2.07
CA ILE A 29 1.49 -5.14 -1.27
C ILE A 29 0.70 -4.56 -0.11
N LEU A 30 -0.55 -5.00 0.03
CA LEU A 30 -1.38 -4.71 1.20
C LEU A 30 -1.13 -5.81 2.23
N TYR A 31 -0.89 -5.42 3.48
CA TYR A 31 -0.71 -6.38 4.57
C TYR A 31 -1.48 -5.89 5.80
N GLY A 32 -1.25 -6.51 6.95
CA GLY A 32 -1.92 -6.13 8.19
C GLY A 32 -3.36 -6.62 8.26
N SER A 33 -4.17 -5.94 9.07
CA SER A 33 -5.52 -6.40 9.39
C SER A 33 -6.45 -6.47 8.18
N ARG A 34 -6.32 -5.55 7.23
CA ARG A 34 -7.18 -5.54 6.05
C ARG A 34 -6.88 -6.74 5.14
N ALA A 35 -5.61 -7.09 5.00
CA ALA A 35 -5.22 -8.26 4.22
C ALA A 35 -5.65 -9.55 4.92
N LYS A 36 -5.53 -9.60 6.27
CA LYS A 36 -5.91 -10.77 7.07
C LYS A 36 -7.41 -10.98 7.16
N GLY A 37 -8.21 -9.93 6.96
CA GLY A 37 -9.65 -10.02 7.04
C GLY A 37 -10.25 -9.72 8.42
N ASN A 38 -9.43 -9.36 9.40
CA ASN A 38 -9.89 -9.04 10.75
C ASN A 38 -9.90 -7.52 11.02
N TYR A 39 -10.06 -6.73 9.97
CA TYR A 39 -10.10 -5.28 10.06
C TYR A 39 -11.43 -4.78 10.63
N THR A 40 -11.40 -3.52 11.07
CA THR A 40 -12.60 -2.75 11.41
C THR A 40 -12.69 -1.54 10.46
N ILE A 41 -13.77 -0.76 10.59
CA ILE A 41 -13.97 0.43 9.74
C ILE A 41 -12.79 1.40 9.87
N GLY A 42 -12.25 1.55 11.07
CA GLY A 42 -11.15 2.48 11.35
C GLY A 42 -9.75 1.92 11.14
N SER A 43 -9.62 0.69 10.64
CA SER A 43 -8.30 0.09 10.45
C SER A 43 -7.48 0.87 9.43
N ASP A 44 -6.16 1.00 9.70
CA ASP A 44 -5.22 1.61 8.76
C ASP A 44 -5.11 0.76 7.50
N ILE A 45 -4.70 1.43 6.42
CA ILE A 45 -4.34 0.76 5.17
C ILE A 45 -2.81 0.62 5.17
N ASP A 46 -2.33 -0.61 5.33
CA ASP A 46 -0.89 -0.91 5.44
C ASP A 46 -0.36 -1.37 4.09
N LEU A 47 0.51 -0.56 3.49
CA LEU A 47 1.04 -0.82 2.16
C LEU A 47 2.56 -0.77 2.17
N THR A 48 3.18 -1.63 1.36
CA THR A 48 4.62 -1.56 1.13
C THR A 48 4.90 -1.58 -0.37
N LEU A 49 5.81 -0.72 -0.81
CA LEU A 49 6.14 -0.54 -2.22
C LEU A 49 7.34 -1.42 -2.59
N GLN A 50 7.25 -2.07 -3.74
CA GLN A 50 8.36 -2.83 -4.33
C GLN A 50 8.74 -2.24 -5.68
N GLY A 51 10.04 -2.16 -5.93
CA GLY A 51 10.59 -1.65 -7.18
C GLY A 51 12.08 -1.89 -7.22
N ASP A 52 12.73 -1.26 -8.20
CA ASP A 52 14.17 -1.37 -8.38
C ASP A 52 14.90 -0.23 -7.64
N ALA A 53 16.18 -0.03 -7.93
CA ALA A 53 17.01 0.96 -7.23
C ALA A 53 16.54 2.40 -7.41
N ASP A 54 15.73 2.69 -8.44
CA ASP A 54 15.17 4.02 -8.67
C ASP A 54 13.96 4.32 -7.77
N LEU A 55 13.46 3.34 -7.04
CA LEU A 55 12.41 3.55 -6.03
C LEU A 55 13.07 3.98 -4.72
N THR A 56 13.19 5.28 -4.55
CA THR A 56 13.94 5.90 -3.45
C THR A 56 13.00 6.48 -2.40
N GLN A 57 13.59 6.96 -1.28
CA GLN A 57 12.85 7.66 -0.23
C GLN A 57 12.18 8.92 -0.77
N ASP A 58 12.81 9.63 -1.71
CA ASP A 58 12.21 10.82 -2.31
C ASP A 58 10.95 10.47 -3.08
N VAL A 59 10.94 9.36 -3.81
CA VAL A 59 9.75 8.87 -4.49
C VAL A 59 8.68 8.52 -3.47
N LEU A 60 9.06 7.84 -2.38
CA LEU A 60 8.13 7.47 -1.31
C LEU A 60 7.44 8.70 -0.73
N TYR A 61 8.18 9.76 -0.42
CA TYR A 61 7.61 10.97 0.15
C TYR A 61 6.65 11.65 -0.81
N GLY A 62 6.99 11.67 -2.12
CA GLY A 62 6.10 12.20 -3.14
C GLY A 62 4.79 11.43 -3.22
N VAL A 63 4.86 10.11 -3.15
CA VAL A 63 3.67 9.25 -3.17
C VAL A 63 2.81 9.48 -1.93
N ILE A 64 3.43 9.61 -0.75
CA ILE A 64 2.70 9.90 0.49
C ILE A 64 1.92 11.22 0.34
N HIS A 65 2.55 12.27 -0.19
CA HIS A 65 1.88 13.55 -0.41
C HIS A 65 0.69 13.42 -1.36
N GLU A 66 0.86 12.68 -2.46
CA GLU A 66 -0.22 12.49 -3.43
C GLU A 66 -1.38 11.70 -2.82
N LEU A 67 -1.08 10.70 -1.98
CA LEU A 67 -2.12 9.94 -1.29
C LEU A 67 -2.88 10.82 -0.29
N ASP A 68 -2.16 11.69 0.44
CA ASP A 68 -2.78 12.63 1.36
C ASP A 68 -3.74 13.58 0.62
N ASP A 69 -3.37 14.01 -0.59
CA ASP A 69 -4.19 14.91 -1.40
C ASP A 69 -5.51 14.27 -1.86
N LEU A 70 -5.63 12.95 -1.79
CA LEU A 70 -6.89 12.28 -2.10
C LEU A 70 -7.96 12.52 -1.05
N LEU A 71 -7.58 12.96 0.15
CA LEU A 71 -8.48 13.27 1.26
C LEU A 71 -9.39 12.11 1.62
N LEU A 72 -8.84 10.89 1.61
CA LEU A 72 -9.58 9.69 1.98
C LEU A 72 -9.76 9.63 3.51
N PRO A 73 -10.85 9.02 3.99
CA PRO A 73 -11.10 8.92 5.43
C PRO A 73 -10.29 7.78 6.08
N TYR A 74 -9.10 7.50 5.59
CA TYR A 74 -8.25 6.41 6.08
C TYR A 74 -6.84 6.92 6.31
N THR A 75 -6.17 6.37 7.31
CA THR A 75 -4.72 6.53 7.48
C THR A 75 -4.04 5.47 6.61
N ILE A 76 -3.14 5.92 5.75
CA ILE A 76 -2.36 5.02 4.89
C ILE A 76 -0.93 4.99 5.42
N ASP A 77 -0.48 3.80 5.84
CA ASP A 77 0.88 3.56 6.31
C ASP A 77 1.67 2.98 5.13
N LEU A 78 2.63 3.75 4.62
CA LEU A 78 3.36 3.42 3.40
C LEU A 78 4.84 3.27 3.70
N SER A 79 5.44 2.20 3.20
CA SER A 79 6.86 1.91 3.38
C SER A 79 7.49 1.41 2.09
N LEU A 80 8.82 1.38 2.05
CA LEU A 80 9.57 0.69 1.00
C LEU A 80 9.94 -0.70 1.50
N TYR A 81 9.56 -1.73 0.75
CA TYR A 81 9.85 -3.11 1.13
C TYR A 81 11.36 -3.34 1.31
N SER A 82 12.18 -2.71 0.47
CA SER A 82 13.63 -2.84 0.49
C SER A 82 14.27 -2.32 1.76
N THR A 83 13.57 -1.45 2.52
CA THR A 83 14.12 -0.89 3.77
C THR A 83 13.69 -1.65 5.01
N LEU A 84 12.86 -2.66 4.87
CA LEU A 84 12.41 -3.47 5.99
C LEU A 84 13.51 -4.45 6.40
N HIS A 85 13.79 -4.53 7.70
CA HIS A 85 14.88 -5.36 8.22
C HIS A 85 14.42 -6.40 9.23
N ASP A 86 13.23 -6.21 9.85
CA ASP A 86 12.72 -7.13 10.84
C ASP A 86 12.24 -8.42 10.15
N PRO A 87 12.89 -9.59 10.41
CA PRO A 87 12.50 -10.83 9.75
C PRO A 87 11.06 -11.26 10.04
N ASP A 88 10.57 -11.01 11.24
CA ASP A 88 9.20 -11.38 11.61
C ASP A 88 8.18 -10.54 10.86
N PHE A 89 8.47 -9.25 10.67
CA PHE A 89 7.61 -8.36 9.92
C PHE A 89 7.60 -8.72 8.44
N ILE A 90 8.78 -9.02 7.87
CA ILE A 90 8.89 -9.44 6.47
C ILE A 90 8.13 -10.75 6.26
N GLU A 91 8.27 -11.70 7.18
CA GLU A 91 7.53 -12.98 7.10
C GLU A 91 6.03 -12.75 7.15
N HIS A 92 5.56 -11.85 8.01
CA HIS A 92 4.15 -11.49 8.09
C HIS A 92 3.65 -10.96 6.75
N ILE A 93 4.39 -10.04 6.11
CA ILE A 93 4.03 -9.50 4.79
C ILE A 93 3.97 -10.62 3.75
N GLN A 94 4.95 -11.51 3.75
CA GLN A 94 5.00 -12.62 2.79
C GLN A 94 3.84 -13.59 2.98
N ARG A 95 3.43 -13.80 4.22
CA ARG A 95 2.38 -14.78 4.56
C ARG A 95 0.98 -14.23 4.30
N VAL A 96 0.71 -12.98 4.68
CA VAL A 96 -0.65 -12.42 4.62
C VAL A 96 -0.82 -11.39 3.51
N GLY A 97 0.28 -10.91 2.93
CA GLY A 97 0.24 -9.84 1.94
C GLY A 97 -0.52 -10.23 0.68
N VAL A 98 -1.26 -9.25 0.14
CA VAL A 98 -1.96 -9.41 -1.13
C VAL A 98 -1.51 -8.31 -2.07
N LEU A 99 -1.45 -8.63 -3.35
CA LEU A 99 -1.05 -7.66 -4.37
C LEU A 99 -2.21 -6.69 -4.60
N LEU A 100 -1.99 -5.42 -4.26
CA LEU A 100 -2.98 -4.37 -4.50
C LEU A 100 -2.78 -3.72 -5.87
N TYR A 101 -1.53 -3.54 -6.27
CA TYR A 101 -1.16 -2.90 -7.52
C TYR A 101 0.06 -3.61 -8.10
N GLY A 102 0.06 -3.85 -9.42
CA GLY A 102 1.18 -4.48 -10.10
C GLY A 102 1.23 -4.13 -11.57
N LYS A 103 2.43 -3.98 -12.07
CA LYS A 103 2.67 -3.76 -13.50
C LYS A 103 3.01 -5.05 -14.19
#